data_8fdb77c0f5dadf50b3bb451373cd710f
#
_entry.id   8fdb77c0f5dadf50b3bb451373cd710f
#
_cell.length_a   1.000
_cell.length_b   1.000
_cell.length_c   1.000
_cell.angle_alpha   90.00
_cell.angle_beta   90.00
_cell.angle_gamma   90.00
#
_symmetry.space_group_name_H-M   'P 1'
#
loop_
_entity.id
_entity.type
_entity.pdbx_description
1 polymer ?
#
loop_
_entity_poly.entity_id
_entity_poly.type
_entity_poly.pdbx_seq_one_letter_code
_entity_poly.pdbx_strand_id
1 'polypeptide(L)'
;MEKEYKKVLEKYAGADLYAMSEEEYAELKEAEMADMQSYVNAITDSNVPEVMYRIGRAVPDLKYLLESSADIWGGKVLYHQIMPGDKEYTEFTYNDVRRDVRGLGTSLMKLGLRGAHIGVIGANCYEWAESYFAVTGGTGVVVPLDKELSTEELENLIEMGDIDAVICCQDKYYDIFRKIRVSGKTRLRMVIGVGKEAHEDEKNGLYSWDVLRAEGIAAVEAGDRTFLDARVRASDMVSIIFTSGTTGVSKGVMLSHRNLCTDILIAQTYLEVCPEDIFFSVLPIHHTYECTCTMLEGMFMGASMAFCRGLKYITKDMQAVHPTFLLAVPLIYEKFYNTIQKTLKKQGQDKLVNTLFAINNVTSKIGINVAKPIAKKIMAQFGGNIDMFIAGGARVDPKVLAFFRSMGIPCLQGYGLTETSPMVALNPDQWKYMRNDSAGKLFQFTECKIIDKDEDGNGEICFRGPMVMMGYYKNQEATDASMENGWFHTGDIGHLDADNYVYITGRKKNVIIAANGKNVFPEELEEKIARSPYIEECMVWADETNEDRMLRGIYVTLRTDKENVRDALGDNADDDSAVLALVSSEIDKLNAQWPDWKRVKHIVLRKGEFNKTTGMKIRRFVEENKLAD
;
A
#
# COMPACT_ATOMS: atom_id res chain seq x y z
N MET A 1 22.66 -27.11 -11.10
CA MET A 1 22.09 -25.81 -11.54
C MET A 1 21.90 -24.86 -10.37
N GLU A 2 21.06 -25.16 -9.35
CA GLU A 2 20.82 -24.21 -8.25
C GLU A 2 22.09 -23.76 -7.51
N LYS A 3 23.06 -24.62 -7.29
CA LYS A 3 24.36 -24.28 -6.67
C LYS A 3 25.28 -23.44 -7.57
N GLU A 4 25.06 -23.43 -8.87
CA GLU A 4 25.93 -22.73 -9.82
C GLU A 4 25.58 -21.26 -9.94
N TYR A 5 24.29 -20.91 -10.16
CA TYR A 5 23.92 -19.50 -10.23
C TYR A 5 24.11 -18.78 -8.88
N LYS A 6 23.88 -19.45 -7.74
CA LYS A 6 24.15 -18.85 -6.42
C LYS A 6 25.63 -18.46 -6.25
N LYS A 7 26.56 -19.28 -6.73
CA LYS A 7 27.99 -18.92 -6.72
C LYS A 7 28.31 -17.71 -7.59
N VAL A 8 27.63 -17.59 -8.75
CA VAL A 8 27.79 -16.42 -9.62
C VAL A 8 27.25 -15.16 -8.94
N LEU A 9 26.08 -15.23 -8.32
CA LEU A 9 25.51 -14.11 -7.55
C LEU A 9 26.44 -13.68 -6.41
N GLU A 10 27.01 -14.63 -5.65
CA GLU A 10 27.99 -14.37 -4.59
C GLU A 10 29.29 -13.77 -5.15
N LYS A 11 29.79 -14.28 -6.29
CA LYS A 11 31.01 -13.77 -6.97
C LYS A 11 30.88 -12.29 -7.32
N TYR A 12 29.72 -11.85 -7.77
CA TYR A 12 29.49 -10.47 -8.21
C TYR A 12 28.74 -9.61 -7.19
N ALA A 13 28.51 -10.11 -5.97
CA ALA A 13 27.92 -9.33 -4.90
C ALA A 13 28.79 -8.10 -4.58
N GLY A 14 28.22 -6.89 -4.71
CA GLY A 14 28.94 -5.63 -4.45
C GLY A 14 29.99 -5.23 -5.51
N ALA A 15 30.14 -5.97 -6.60
CA ALA A 15 31.02 -5.58 -7.69
C ALA A 15 30.53 -4.29 -8.38
N ASP A 16 31.46 -3.46 -8.85
CA ASP A 16 31.13 -2.30 -9.69
C ASP A 16 30.68 -2.79 -11.08
N LEU A 17 29.39 -2.62 -11.38
CA LEU A 17 28.77 -3.09 -12.62
C LEU A 17 29.43 -2.49 -13.88
N TYR A 18 29.95 -1.27 -13.78
CA TYR A 18 30.57 -0.58 -14.93
C TYR A 18 32.04 -0.92 -15.10
N ALA A 19 32.66 -1.56 -14.11
CA ALA A 19 33.99 -2.14 -14.22
C ALA A 19 33.97 -3.57 -14.79
N MET A 20 32.82 -4.24 -14.85
CA MET A 20 32.66 -5.59 -15.40
C MET A 20 32.78 -5.57 -16.93
N SER A 21 33.34 -6.62 -17.51
CA SER A 21 33.23 -6.88 -18.95
C SER A 21 31.79 -7.18 -19.35
N GLU A 22 31.50 -7.15 -20.65
CA GLU A 22 30.17 -7.55 -21.18
C GLU A 22 29.85 -9.02 -20.86
N GLU A 23 30.83 -9.89 -20.90
CA GLU A 23 30.69 -11.31 -20.59
C GLU A 23 30.37 -11.53 -19.10
N GLU A 24 31.08 -10.86 -18.20
CA GLU A 24 30.81 -10.92 -16.75
C GLU A 24 29.43 -10.37 -16.41
N TYR A 25 29.01 -9.29 -17.04
CA TYR A 25 27.68 -8.74 -16.83
C TYR A 25 26.59 -9.68 -17.39
N ALA A 26 26.82 -10.30 -18.54
CA ALA A 26 25.92 -11.31 -19.09
C ALA A 26 25.81 -12.53 -18.16
N GLU A 27 26.95 -13.04 -17.63
CA GLU A 27 26.98 -14.15 -16.65
C GLU A 27 26.14 -13.80 -15.41
N LEU A 28 26.26 -12.57 -14.88
CA LEU A 28 25.46 -12.09 -13.75
C LEU A 28 23.97 -12.09 -14.10
N LYS A 29 23.57 -11.54 -15.26
CA LYS A 29 22.16 -11.46 -15.66
C LYS A 29 21.53 -12.84 -15.89
N GLU A 30 22.29 -13.79 -16.45
CA GLU A 30 21.86 -15.18 -16.57
C GLU A 30 21.63 -15.81 -15.19
N ALA A 31 22.52 -15.55 -14.22
CA ALA A 31 22.38 -16.07 -12.87
C ALA A 31 21.18 -15.46 -12.13
N GLU A 32 20.92 -14.16 -12.29
CA GLU A 32 19.74 -13.48 -11.73
C GLU A 32 18.43 -14.01 -12.33
N MET A 33 18.41 -14.23 -13.64
CA MET A 33 17.26 -14.83 -14.32
C MET A 33 17.03 -16.27 -13.84
N ALA A 34 18.11 -17.07 -13.64
CA ALA A 34 18.02 -18.43 -13.13
C ALA A 34 17.52 -18.46 -11.68
N ASP A 35 17.92 -17.48 -10.86
CA ASP A 35 17.41 -17.33 -9.48
C ASP A 35 15.90 -17.07 -9.49
N MET A 36 15.42 -16.11 -10.25
CA MET A 36 13.99 -15.82 -10.38
C MET A 36 13.21 -17.00 -10.98
N GLN A 37 13.78 -17.67 -12.00
CA GLN A 37 13.18 -18.87 -12.58
C GLN A 37 13.07 -20.01 -11.57
N SER A 38 13.97 -20.08 -10.58
CA SER A 38 13.90 -21.09 -9.52
C SER A 38 12.64 -20.93 -8.65
N TYR A 39 12.21 -19.70 -8.38
CA TYR A 39 10.92 -19.44 -7.70
C TYR A 39 9.75 -19.85 -8.57
N VAL A 40 9.75 -19.49 -9.86
CA VAL A 40 8.72 -19.91 -10.83
C VAL A 40 8.59 -21.42 -10.87
N ASN A 41 9.72 -22.14 -10.96
CA ASN A 41 9.74 -23.60 -11.00
C ASN A 41 9.22 -24.21 -9.69
N ALA A 42 9.67 -23.69 -8.54
CA ALA A 42 9.23 -24.18 -7.23
C ALA A 42 7.72 -23.94 -7.00
N ILE A 43 7.17 -22.82 -7.51
CA ILE A 43 5.74 -22.55 -7.54
C ILE A 43 5.03 -23.62 -8.38
N THR A 44 5.55 -23.92 -9.57
CA THR A 44 4.97 -24.90 -10.49
C THR A 44 4.99 -26.33 -9.94
N ASP A 45 6.11 -26.71 -9.29
CA ASP A 45 6.34 -28.05 -8.75
C ASP A 45 5.68 -28.25 -7.38
N SER A 46 5.17 -27.17 -6.75
CA SER A 46 4.52 -27.29 -5.46
C SER A 46 3.20 -28.07 -5.57
N ASN A 47 3.02 -29.07 -4.69
CA ASN A 47 1.77 -29.82 -4.56
C ASN A 47 0.63 -28.99 -3.93
N VAL A 48 0.58 -27.69 -4.17
CA VAL A 48 -0.49 -26.80 -3.75
C VAL A 48 -1.25 -26.26 -4.97
N PRO A 49 -1.71 -27.14 -5.90
CA PRO A 49 -2.36 -26.70 -7.14
C PRO A 49 -3.69 -25.98 -6.91
N GLU A 50 -4.28 -26.13 -5.72
CA GLU A 50 -5.59 -25.58 -5.40
C GLU A 50 -5.57 -24.07 -5.05
N VAL A 51 -4.39 -23.47 -4.85
CA VAL A 51 -4.21 -22.05 -4.48
C VAL A 51 -3.49 -21.26 -5.59
N MET A 52 -3.03 -21.93 -6.64
CA MET A 52 -2.22 -21.32 -7.70
C MET A 52 -2.99 -21.26 -9.02
N TYR A 53 -3.17 -20.06 -9.52
CA TYR A 53 -3.90 -19.82 -10.78
C TYR A 53 -3.00 -19.67 -11.97
N ARG A 54 -1.89 -18.98 -11.83
CA ARG A 54 -0.98 -18.68 -12.92
C ARG A 54 0.46 -18.78 -12.50
N ILE A 55 1.27 -19.28 -13.44
CA ILE A 55 2.72 -19.26 -13.33
C ILE A 55 3.17 -17.95 -13.92
N GLY A 56 3.78 -17.11 -13.12
CA GLY A 56 4.40 -15.87 -13.57
C GLY A 56 5.64 -16.14 -14.41
N ARG A 57 6.11 -15.09 -15.05
CA ARG A 57 7.39 -15.06 -15.72
C ARG A 57 8.50 -14.63 -14.76
N ALA A 58 9.72 -15.11 -14.96
CA ALA A 58 10.87 -14.65 -14.21
C ALA A 58 11.19 -13.18 -14.58
N VAL A 59 11.24 -12.30 -13.58
CA VAL A 59 11.57 -10.87 -13.74
C VAL A 59 12.57 -10.50 -12.66
N PRO A 60 13.88 -10.39 -12.98
CA PRO A 60 14.91 -10.16 -11.98
C PRO A 60 14.97 -8.71 -11.47
N ASP A 61 14.56 -7.74 -12.29
CA ASP A 61 14.64 -6.32 -11.97
C ASP A 61 13.54 -5.50 -12.67
N LEU A 62 13.33 -4.26 -12.21
CA LEU A 62 12.27 -3.38 -12.72
C LEU A 62 12.53 -2.87 -14.14
N LYS A 63 13.79 -2.79 -14.58
CA LYS A 63 14.11 -2.47 -15.97
C LYS A 63 13.63 -3.59 -16.89
N TYR A 64 13.95 -4.83 -16.53
CA TYR A 64 13.48 -6.02 -17.26
C TYR A 64 11.95 -6.14 -17.19
N LEU A 65 11.32 -5.76 -16.07
CA LEU A 65 9.86 -5.73 -15.95
C LEU A 65 9.24 -4.86 -17.06
N LEU A 66 9.68 -3.61 -17.17
CA LEU A 66 9.17 -2.67 -18.19
C LEU A 66 9.42 -3.17 -19.61
N GLU A 67 10.67 -3.52 -19.91
CA GLU A 67 11.07 -3.93 -21.26
C GLU A 67 10.33 -5.18 -21.73
N SER A 68 10.33 -6.23 -20.92
CA SER A 68 9.66 -7.49 -21.27
C SER A 68 8.12 -7.37 -21.28
N SER A 69 7.54 -6.52 -20.44
CA SER A 69 6.10 -6.24 -20.49
C SER A 69 5.72 -5.55 -21.80
N ALA A 70 6.52 -4.57 -22.24
CA ALA A 70 6.28 -3.89 -23.50
C ALA A 70 6.54 -4.80 -24.72
N ASP A 71 7.45 -5.77 -24.61
CA ASP A 71 7.63 -6.78 -25.67
C ASP A 71 6.43 -7.71 -25.81
N ILE A 72 5.78 -8.05 -24.68
CA ILE A 72 4.62 -8.96 -24.66
C ILE A 72 3.33 -8.22 -25.04
N TRP A 73 3.09 -7.02 -24.48
CA TRP A 73 1.81 -6.29 -24.54
C TRP A 73 1.92 -4.90 -25.18
N GLY A 74 2.94 -4.62 -25.98
CA GLY A 74 3.32 -3.29 -26.45
C GLY A 74 2.21 -2.36 -26.94
N GLY A 75 1.28 -2.88 -27.74
CA GLY A 75 0.15 -2.11 -28.26
C GLY A 75 -1.04 -1.97 -27.32
N LYS A 76 -1.00 -2.61 -26.15
CA LYS A 76 -2.07 -2.58 -25.17
C LYS A 76 -1.96 -1.33 -24.29
N VAL A 77 -3.10 -0.82 -23.82
CA VAL A 77 -3.13 0.30 -22.87
C VAL A 77 -2.60 -0.17 -21.52
N LEU A 78 -1.62 0.56 -20.97
CA LEU A 78 -1.12 0.37 -19.61
C LEU A 78 -1.74 1.37 -18.64
N TYR A 79 -1.80 2.66 -19.03
CA TYR A 79 -2.32 3.71 -18.15
C TYR A 79 -3.48 4.47 -18.78
N HIS A 80 -4.47 4.76 -17.93
CA HIS A 80 -5.58 5.66 -18.23
C HIS A 80 -5.52 6.87 -17.29
N GLN A 81 -5.47 8.07 -17.84
CA GLN A 81 -5.42 9.33 -17.07
C GLN A 81 -6.36 10.38 -17.67
N ILE A 82 -7.13 11.06 -16.81
CA ILE A 82 -7.85 12.27 -17.24
C ILE A 82 -6.88 13.45 -17.10
N MET A 83 -6.48 14.03 -18.23
CA MET A 83 -5.55 15.14 -18.25
C MET A 83 -6.19 16.41 -17.66
N PRO A 84 -5.39 17.37 -17.14
CA PRO A 84 -5.90 18.62 -16.62
C PRO A 84 -6.75 19.37 -17.66
N GLY A 85 -8.02 19.63 -17.33
CA GLY A 85 -8.98 20.26 -18.24
C GLY A 85 -9.84 19.31 -19.07
N ASP A 86 -9.49 18.03 -19.15
CA ASP A 86 -10.23 17.04 -19.92
C ASP A 86 -11.35 16.37 -19.11
N LYS A 87 -12.25 15.72 -19.83
CA LYS A 87 -13.37 14.96 -19.26
C LYS A 87 -13.24 13.46 -19.53
N GLU A 88 -12.47 13.09 -20.51
CA GLU A 88 -12.25 11.72 -20.98
C GLU A 88 -10.84 11.27 -20.60
N TYR A 89 -10.63 9.95 -20.53
CA TYR A 89 -9.34 9.37 -20.28
C TYR A 89 -8.45 9.45 -21.52
N THR A 90 -7.23 9.92 -21.33
CA THR A 90 -6.10 9.70 -22.25
C THR A 90 -5.49 8.35 -21.94
N GLU A 91 -5.15 7.61 -22.96
CA GLU A 91 -4.60 6.26 -22.86
C GLU A 91 -3.13 6.24 -23.28
N PHE A 92 -2.32 5.53 -22.49
CA PHE A 92 -0.90 5.34 -22.76
C PHE A 92 -0.63 3.84 -22.89
N THR A 93 -0.13 3.40 -24.05
CA THR A 93 0.21 1.99 -24.28
C THR A 93 1.51 1.60 -23.58
N TYR A 94 1.77 0.29 -23.43
CA TYR A 94 3.04 -0.21 -22.93
C TYR A 94 4.23 0.30 -23.76
N ASN A 95 4.09 0.42 -25.09
CA ASN A 95 5.11 0.99 -25.96
C ASN A 95 5.32 2.50 -25.74
N ASP A 96 4.24 3.27 -25.49
CA ASP A 96 4.36 4.68 -25.15
C ASP A 96 5.15 4.86 -23.87
N VAL A 97 4.78 4.11 -22.81
CA VAL A 97 5.48 4.16 -21.52
C VAL A 97 6.95 3.79 -21.68
N ARG A 98 7.25 2.71 -22.39
CA ARG A 98 8.65 2.30 -22.65
C ARG A 98 9.45 3.36 -23.39
N ARG A 99 8.86 3.96 -24.46
CA ARG A 99 9.48 5.06 -25.22
C ARG A 99 9.79 6.25 -24.31
N ASP A 100 8.81 6.67 -23.55
CA ASP A 100 8.87 7.88 -22.72
C ASP A 100 9.86 7.70 -21.56
N VAL A 101 9.83 6.54 -20.89
CA VAL A 101 10.79 6.16 -19.85
C VAL A 101 12.24 6.14 -20.37
N ARG A 102 12.47 5.55 -21.57
CA ARG A 102 13.80 5.54 -22.19
C ARG A 102 14.27 6.97 -22.50
N GLY A 103 13.36 7.82 -22.98
CA GLY A 103 13.66 9.23 -23.24
C GLY A 103 14.03 9.97 -21.97
N LEU A 104 13.13 9.99 -20.98
CA LEU A 104 13.37 10.67 -19.72
C LEU A 104 14.64 10.16 -19.02
N GLY A 105 14.82 8.84 -18.91
CA GLY A 105 16.00 8.24 -18.30
C GLY A 105 17.30 8.62 -18.99
N THR A 106 17.31 8.70 -20.34
CA THR A 106 18.47 9.18 -21.11
C THR A 106 18.82 10.62 -20.73
N SER A 107 17.84 11.52 -20.65
CA SER A 107 18.08 12.92 -20.26
C SER A 107 18.55 13.04 -18.82
N LEU A 108 17.94 12.33 -17.89
CA LEU A 108 18.37 12.32 -16.47
C LEU A 108 19.84 11.87 -16.33
N MET A 109 20.24 10.82 -17.05
CA MET A 109 21.61 10.35 -17.04
C MET A 109 22.59 11.35 -17.65
N LYS A 110 22.22 12.05 -18.73
CA LYS A 110 23.00 13.13 -19.34
C LYS A 110 23.18 14.33 -18.42
N LEU A 111 22.23 14.60 -17.53
CA LEU A 111 22.34 15.60 -16.48
C LEU A 111 23.26 15.17 -15.32
N GLY A 112 23.89 13.98 -15.40
CA GLY A 112 24.80 13.47 -14.38
C GLY A 112 24.09 12.91 -13.14
N LEU A 113 22.85 12.45 -13.29
CA LEU A 113 22.06 11.85 -12.23
C LEU A 113 22.24 10.32 -12.12
N ARG A 114 23.20 9.72 -12.83
CA ARG A 114 23.51 8.29 -12.66
C ARG A 114 23.94 7.99 -11.24
N GLY A 115 23.28 7.01 -10.60
CA GLY A 115 23.51 6.63 -9.22
C GLY A 115 22.97 7.62 -8.17
N ALA A 116 22.31 8.71 -8.59
CA ALA A 116 21.72 9.70 -7.71
C ALA A 116 20.46 9.16 -7.02
N HIS A 117 20.16 9.70 -5.84
CA HIS A 117 18.85 9.54 -5.23
C HIS A 117 17.91 10.63 -5.75
N ILE A 118 16.80 10.22 -6.34
CA ILE A 118 15.87 11.13 -7.02
C ILE A 118 14.50 11.03 -6.35
N GLY A 119 14.09 12.14 -5.73
CA GLY A 119 12.75 12.27 -5.16
C GLY A 119 11.69 12.35 -6.26
N VAL A 120 10.55 11.68 -6.07
CA VAL A 120 9.36 11.84 -6.93
C VAL A 120 8.18 12.21 -6.05
N ILE A 121 7.54 13.36 -6.34
CA ILE A 121 6.43 13.86 -5.53
C ILE A 121 5.24 14.28 -6.40
N GLY A 122 4.05 13.86 -5.96
CA GLY A 122 2.82 14.26 -6.62
C GLY A 122 1.60 13.40 -6.29
N ALA A 123 0.48 13.74 -6.90
CA ALA A 123 -0.69 12.88 -6.96
C ALA A 123 -0.44 11.71 -7.93
N ASN A 124 -1.27 10.68 -7.85
CA ASN A 124 -1.22 9.56 -8.77
C ASN A 124 -1.45 10.06 -10.21
N CYS A 125 -0.46 9.87 -11.07
CA CYS A 125 -0.50 10.30 -12.47
C CYS A 125 0.53 9.54 -13.31
N TYR A 126 0.36 9.62 -14.62
CA TYR A 126 1.25 9.01 -15.59
C TYR A 126 2.71 9.49 -15.42
N GLU A 127 2.90 10.79 -15.24
CA GLU A 127 4.21 11.41 -15.11
C GLU A 127 4.97 10.92 -13.86
N TRP A 128 4.24 10.58 -12.80
CA TRP A 128 4.82 9.94 -11.61
C TRP A 128 5.32 8.53 -11.92
N ALA A 129 4.47 7.73 -12.59
CA ALA A 129 4.82 6.35 -12.95
C ALA A 129 5.98 6.30 -13.94
N GLU A 130 5.97 7.17 -14.97
CA GLU A 130 7.07 7.29 -15.92
C GLU A 130 8.38 7.68 -15.23
N SER A 131 8.33 8.68 -14.34
CA SER A 131 9.49 9.12 -13.57
C SER A 131 10.05 8.01 -12.68
N TYR A 132 9.17 7.24 -12.03
CA TYR A 132 9.56 6.08 -11.22
C TYR A 132 10.39 5.08 -12.05
N PHE A 133 9.90 4.67 -13.23
CA PHE A 133 10.61 3.73 -14.09
C PHE A 133 11.85 4.33 -14.74
N ALA A 134 11.86 5.62 -15.08
CA ALA A 134 13.05 6.29 -15.59
C ALA A 134 14.18 6.32 -14.56
N VAL A 135 13.85 6.46 -13.28
CA VAL A 135 14.85 6.39 -12.21
C VAL A 135 15.30 4.94 -11.97
N THR A 136 14.36 4.03 -11.75
CA THR A 136 14.64 2.63 -11.37
C THR A 136 15.22 1.80 -12.51
N GLY A 137 15.04 2.20 -13.77
CA GLY A 137 15.56 1.50 -14.95
C GLY A 137 17.06 1.69 -15.19
N GLY A 138 17.79 2.27 -14.22
CA GLY A 138 19.25 2.39 -14.26
C GLY A 138 19.79 3.80 -14.08
N THR A 139 18.93 4.82 -13.89
CA THR A 139 19.39 6.16 -13.55
C THR A 139 19.88 6.23 -12.11
N GLY A 140 19.12 5.68 -11.13
CA GLY A 140 19.50 5.76 -9.73
C GLY A 140 18.51 5.12 -8.79
N VAL A 141 18.39 5.66 -7.58
CA VAL A 141 17.49 5.20 -6.53
C VAL A 141 16.31 6.16 -6.44
N VAL A 142 15.09 5.66 -6.55
CA VAL A 142 13.88 6.46 -6.39
C VAL A 142 13.58 6.67 -4.90
N VAL A 143 13.19 7.89 -4.54
CA VAL A 143 12.70 8.25 -3.21
C VAL A 143 11.28 8.80 -3.36
N PRO A 144 10.25 7.96 -3.27
CA PRO A 144 8.86 8.39 -3.28
C PRO A 144 8.58 9.32 -2.09
N LEU A 145 8.14 10.55 -2.35
CA LEU A 145 7.88 11.56 -1.33
C LEU A 145 6.39 11.74 -1.10
N ASP A 146 6.01 11.78 0.18
CA ASP A 146 4.63 12.04 0.57
C ASP A 146 4.27 13.51 0.32
N LYS A 147 3.25 13.72 -0.49
CA LYS A 147 2.76 15.04 -0.89
C LYS A 147 2.08 15.84 0.22
N GLU A 148 1.73 15.22 1.34
CA GLU A 148 1.07 15.87 2.48
C GLU A 148 2.06 16.37 3.54
N LEU A 149 3.36 16.10 3.36
CA LEU A 149 4.40 16.59 4.28
C LEU A 149 4.56 18.11 4.20
N SER A 150 4.91 18.70 5.32
CA SER A 150 5.29 20.11 5.42
C SER A 150 6.62 20.37 4.71
N THR A 151 6.89 21.63 4.39
CA THR A 151 8.17 22.04 3.77
C THR A 151 9.37 21.66 4.62
N GLU A 152 9.27 21.80 5.96
CA GLU A 152 10.34 21.42 6.89
C GLU A 152 10.60 19.91 6.88
N GLU A 153 9.54 19.10 6.88
CA GLU A 153 9.68 17.64 6.76
C GLU A 153 10.32 17.24 5.43
N LEU A 154 9.95 17.90 4.33
CA LEU A 154 10.56 17.66 3.02
C LEU A 154 12.04 18.07 2.98
N GLU A 155 12.43 19.21 3.58
CA GLU A 155 13.84 19.60 3.73
C GLU A 155 14.63 18.55 4.53
N ASN A 156 14.07 18.03 5.61
CA ASN A 156 14.68 16.96 6.41
C ASN A 156 14.85 15.67 5.60
N LEU A 157 13.85 15.27 4.80
CA LEU A 157 13.94 14.06 3.97
C LEU A 157 14.99 14.19 2.85
N ILE A 158 15.21 15.40 2.29
CA ILE A 158 16.30 15.65 1.32
C ILE A 158 17.66 15.27 1.91
N GLU A 159 17.93 15.69 3.15
CA GLU A 159 19.18 15.40 3.83
C GLU A 159 19.27 13.93 4.28
N MET A 160 18.19 13.41 4.89
CA MET A 160 18.15 12.02 5.38
C MET A 160 18.29 11.00 4.25
N GLY A 161 17.68 11.26 3.10
CA GLY A 161 17.65 10.38 1.93
C GLY A 161 18.76 10.65 0.92
N ASP A 162 19.68 11.59 1.18
CA ASP A 162 20.69 12.05 0.23
C ASP A 162 20.11 12.43 -1.15
N ILE A 163 18.97 13.10 -1.17
CA ILE A 163 18.24 13.40 -2.41
C ILE A 163 18.97 14.49 -3.20
N ASP A 164 19.42 14.14 -4.39
CA ASP A 164 20.15 15.03 -5.28
C ASP A 164 19.23 15.83 -6.22
N ALA A 165 18.12 15.22 -6.65
CA ALA A 165 17.15 15.83 -7.54
C ALA A 165 15.72 15.47 -7.10
N VAL A 166 14.74 16.33 -7.44
CA VAL A 166 13.33 16.03 -7.20
C VAL A 166 12.52 16.28 -8.47
N ILE A 167 11.71 15.29 -8.85
CA ILE A 167 10.72 15.40 -9.93
C ILE A 167 9.36 15.73 -9.29
N CYS A 168 8.79 16.86 -9.69
CA CYS A 168 7.55 17.42 -9.16
C CYS A 168 6.43 17.30 -10.20
N CYS A 169 5.45 16.42 -9.93
CA CYS A 169 4.37 16.15 -10.88
C CYS A 169 3.27 17.24 -10.90
N GLN A 170 3.29 18.23 -10.01
CA GLN A 170 2.38 19.37 -9.99
C GLN A 170 3.10 20.66 -9.60
N ASP A 171 2.61 21.80 -10.12
CA ASP A 171 3.17 23.15 -9.88
C ASP A 171 3.35 23.49 -8.41
N LYS A 172 2.40 23.11 -7.56
CA LYS A 172 2.48 23.35 -6.10
C LYS A 172 3.77 22.83 -5.51
N TYR A 173 4.19 21.61 -5.88
CA TYR A 173 5.41 20.98 -5.34
C TYR A 173 6.64 21.55 -6.01
N TYR A 174 6.57 21.85 -7.32
CA TYR A 174 7.66 22.53 -8.02
C TYR A 174 8.02 23.84 -7.31
N ASP A 175 7.03 24.67 -6.97
CA ASP A 175 7.25 25.95 -6.29
C ASP A 175 7.87 25.78 -4.89
N ILE A 176 7.51 24.72 -4.16
CA ILE A 176 8.11 24.39 -2.86
C ILE A 176 9.58 24.02 -3.05
N PHE A 177 9.87 23.05 -3.91
CA PHE A 177 11.24 22.56 -4.10
C PHE A 177 12.15 23.56 -4.79
N ARG A 178 11.60 24.39 -5.69
CA ARG A 178 12.31 25.53 -6.27
C ARG A 178 12.81 26.50 -5.19
N LYS A 179 11.97 26.84 -4.21
CA LYS A 179 12.36 27.68 -3.07
C LYS A 179 13.43 26.99 -2.21
N ILE A 180 13.27 25.72 -1.92
CA ILE A 180 14.26 24.91 -1.18
C ILE A 180 15.60 24.95 -1.93
N ARG A 181 15.62 24.67 -3.24
CA ARG A 181 16.83 24.65 -4.07
C ARG A 181 17.53 26.02 -4.10
N VAL A 182 16.77 27.08 -4.33
CA VAL A 182 17.32 28.45 -4.42
C VAL A 182 17.84 28.94 -3.06
N SER A 183 17.27 28.45 -1.94
CA SER A 183 17.74 28.79 -0.59
C SER A 183 19.18 28.33 -0.33
N GLY A 184 19.64 27.29 -1.02
CA GLY A 184 20.97 26.70 -0.83
C GLY A 184 21.17 26.04 0.54
N LYS A 185 20.11 25.80 1.31
CA LYS A 185 20.18 25.20 2.65
C LYS A 185 20.31 23.68 2.64
N THR A 186 19.94 23.03 1.54
CA THR A 186 19.96 21.58 1.39
C THR A 186 20.92 21.15 0.28
N ARG A 187 21.24 19.85 0.25
CA ARG A 187 22.06 19.25 -0.80
C ARG A 187 21.37 19.17 -2.17
N LEU A 188 20.08 19.48 -2.27
CA LEU A 188 19.29 19.39 -3.49
C LEU A 188 19.95 20.16 -4.64
N ARG A 189 20.29 19.47 -5.73
CA ARG A 189 20.96 20.05 -6.90
C ARG A 189 20.00 20.45 -8.02
N MET A 190 18.91 19.66 -8.20
CA MET A 190 18.00 19.82 -9.33
C MET A 190 16.55 19.69 -8.90
N VAL A 191 15.69 20.49 -9.53
CA VAL A 191 14.23 20.41 -9.46
C VAL A 191 13.68 20.32 -10.86
N ILE A 192 12.89 19.31 -11.13
CA ILE A 192 12.35 18.98 -12.44
C ILE A 192 10.83 19.05 -12.36
N GLY A 193 10.20 19.99 -13.06
CA GLY A 193 8.76 20.25 -13.00
C GLY A 193 8.01 19.74 -14.21
N VAL A 194 6.91 19.04 -14.00
CA VAL A 194 5.95 18.65 -15.02
C VAL A 194 5.08 19.85 -15.43
N GLY A 195 4.66 19.93 -16.70
CA GLY A 195 3.80 20.97 -17.22
C GLY A 195 4.52 22.30 -17.47
N LYS A 196 5.86 22.28 -17.66
CA LYS A 196 6.67 23.45 -17.99
C LYS A 196 7.06 23.42 -19.47
N GLU A 197 6.77 24.51 -20.20
CA GLU A 197 7.05 24.58 -21.62
C GLU A 197 8.56 24.73 -21.96
N ALA A 198 9.36 25.19 -20.99
CA ALA A 198 10.80 25.36 -21.13
C ALA A 198 11.53 25.16 -19.80
N HIS A 199 12.85 24.95 -19.86
CA HIS A 199 13.68 25.02 -18.67
C HIS A 199 13.63 26.42 -18.06
N GLU A 200 13.42 26.51 -16.72
CA GLU A 200 13.32 27.81 -16.05
C GLU A 200 14.70 28.45 -15.86
N ASP A 201 15.64 27.70 -15.31
CA ASP A 201 17.00 28.16 -15.03
C ASP A 201 17.96 26.95 -14.86
N GLU A 202 18.52 26.50 -15.95
CA GLU A 202 19.43 25.35 -15.97
C GLU A 202 20.67 25.57 -15.10
N LYS A 203 21.18 26.80 -15.01
CA LYS A 203 22.36 27.14 -14.21
C LYS A 203 22.10 26.92 -12.72
N ASN A 204 20.87 27.14 -12.30
CA ASN A 204 20.42 26.89 -10.94
C ASN A 204 19.75 25.53 -10.77
N GLY A 205 19.78 24.66 -11.77
CA GLY A 205 19.23 23.30 -11.70
C GLY A 205 17.71 23.24 -11.77
N LEU A 206 17.05 24.17 -12.47
CA LEU A 206 15.60 24.20 -12.61
C LEU A 206 15.20 23.79 -14.04
N TYR A 207 14.64 22.58 -14.17
CA TYR A 207 14.38 21.93 -15.45
C TYR A 207 12.89 21.70 -15.69
N SER A 208 12.51 21.62 -16.98
CA SER A 208 11.21 21.11 -17.42
C SER A 208 11.31 19.61 -17.67
N TRP A 209 10.43 18.85 -17.05
CA TRP A 209 10.26 17.42 -17.27
C TRP A 209 9.85 17.11 -18.72
N ASP A 210 8.92 17.91 -19.27
CA ASP A 210 8.40 17.74 -20.63
C ASP A 210 9.48 17.93 -21.68
N VAL A 211 10.32 18.96 -21.50
CA VAL A 211 11.47 19.21 -22.39
C VAL A 211 12.49 18.10 -22.28
N LEU A 212 12.88 17.70 -21.05
CA LEU A 212 13.84 16.60 -20.84
C LEU A 212 13.36 15.30 -21.48
N ARG A 213 12.08 14.96 -21.32
CA ARG A 213 11.50 13.77 -21.95
C ARG A 213 11.59 13.86 -23.48
N ALA A 214 11.17 14.98 -24.06
CA ALA A 214 11.19 15.17 -25.51
C ALA A 214 12.61 15.11 -26.09
N GLU A 215 13.57 15.79 -25.45
CA GLU A 215 14.99 15.77 -25.85
C GLU A 215 15.58 14.36 -25.75
N GLY A 216 15.24 13.63 -24.67
CA GLY A 216 15.69 12.27 -24.49
C GLY A 216 15.09 11.31 -25.52
N ILE A 217 13.81 11.42 -25.86
CA ILE A 217 13.18 10.65 -26.92
C ILE A 217 13.90 10.89 -28.25
N ALA A 218 14.12 12.16 -28.62
CA ALA A 218 14.84 12.52 -29.83
C ALA A 218 16.29 11.97 -29.84
N ALA A 219 16.97 11.97 -28.70
CA ALA A 219 18.30 11.39 -28.57
C ALA A 219 18.29 9.86 -28.77
N VAL A 220 17.32 9.15 -28.18
CA VAL A 220 17.17 7.68 -28.36
C VAL A 220 16.86 7.37 -29.83
N GLU A 221 15.98 8.12 -30.47
CA GLU A 221 15.67 7.97 -31.91
C GLU A 221 16.90 8.24 -32.80
N ALA A 222 17.79 9.14 -32.37
CA ALA A 222 19.08 9.38 -33.03
C ALA A 222 20.16 8.33 -32.73
N GLY A 223 19.84 7.30 -31.97
CA GLY A 223 20.73 6.17 -31.68
C GLY A 223 21.46 6.25 -30.33
N ASP A 224 21.09 7.19 -29.45
CA ASP A 224 21.62 7.22 -28.08
C ASP A 224 21.16 6.01 -27.28
N ARG A 225 22.11 5.27 -26.72
CA ARG A 225 21.86 4.06 -25.95
C ARG A 225 22.15 4.21 -24.46
N THR A 226 22.41 5.43 -23.98
CA THR A 226 22.85 5.70 -22.61
C THR A 226 21.97 5.02 -21.56
N PHE A 227 20.64 5.13 -21.67
CA PHE A 227 19.71 4.47 -20.74
C PHE A 227 19.52 2.99 -21.07
N LEU A 228 19.48 2.61 -22.36
CA LEU A 228 19.34 1.22 -22.78
C LEU A 228 20.50 0.35 -22.28
N ASP A 229 21.72 0.88 -22.32
CA ASP A 229 22.94 0.19 -21.89
C ASP A 229 23.23 0.36 -20.39
N ALA A 230 22.35 1.07 -19.65
CA ALA A 230 22.49 1.19 -18.21
C ALA A 230 22.39 -0.17 -17.53
N ARG A 231 23.38 -0.50 -16.71
CA ARG A 231 23.47 -1.76 -15.99
C ARG A 231 22.76 -1.69 -14.65
N VAL A 232 21.95 -2.71 -14.36
CA VAL A 232 21.24 -2.88 -13.08
C VAL A 232 21.46 -4.29 -12.56
N ARG A 233 21.47 -4.45 -11.26
CA ARG A 233 21.58 -5.75 -10.59
C ARG A 233 20.34 -5.96 -9.72
N ALA A 234 19.82 -7.18 -9.68
CA ALA A 234 18.62 -7.53 -8.91
C ALA A 234 18.75 -7.21 -7.41
N SER A 235 19.94 -7.33 -6.84
CA SER A 235 20.23 -7.02 -5.44
C SER A 235 20.52 -5.55 -5.14
N ASP A 236 20.61 -4.68 -6.18
CA ASP A 236 20.86 -3.26 -5.94
C ASP A 236 19.64 -2.60 -5.29
N MET A 237 19.90 -1.69 -4.34
CA MET A 237 18.88 -0.83 -3.77
C MET A 237 18.29 0.04 -4.88
N VAL A 238 16.97 -0.03 -5.03
CA VAL A 238 16.25 0.71 -6.07
C VAL A 238 15.31 1.76 -5.52
N SER A 239 14.88 1.60 -4.27
CA SER A 239 13.98 2.54 -3.62
C SER A 239 14.29 2.74 -2.16
N ILE A 240 14.13 4.00 -1.68
CA ILE A 240 14.11 4.34 -0.26
C ILE A 240 12.73 4.93 0.05
N ILE A 241 11.95 4.23 0.88
CA ILE A 241 10.61 4.67 1.24
C ILE A 241 10.58 5.09 2.70
N PHE A 242 10.33 6.38 2.93
CA PHE A 242 10.27 6.90 4.28
C PHE A 242 8.92 6.57 4.93
N THR A 243 9.01 5.92 6.09
CA THR A 243 7.84 5.63 6.93
C THR A 243 7.87 6.51 8.17
N SER A 244 6.71 7.02 8.59
CA SER A 244 6.59 7.71 9.87
C SER A 244 6.86 6.71 10.99
N GLY A 245 8.06 6.71 11.50
CA GLY A 245 8.44 5.89 12.65
C GLY A 245 7.51 6.19 13.84
N THR A 246 7.31 5.19 14.65
CA THR A 246 6.47 5.29 15.86
C THR A 246 7.10 6.13 16.96
N THR A 247 8.37 6.47 16.80
CA THR A 247 9.15 7.39 17.64
C THR A 247 9.11 8.83 17.13
N GLY A 248 8.33 9.14 16.09
CA GLY A 248 8.26 10.46 15.46
C GLY A 248 9.38 10.76 14.45
N VAL A 249 10.44 9.97 14.40
CA VAL A 249 11.52 10.12 13.42
C VAL A 249 11.26 9.17 12.24
N SER A 250 11.22 9.73 11.02
CA SER A 250 11.06 8.94 9.80
C SER A 250 12.23 7.98 9.60
N LYS A 251 11.94 6.77 9.11
CA LYS A 251 12.95 5.76 8.75
C LYS A 251 12.85 5.46 7.25
N GLY A 252 13.98 5.48 6.56
CA GLY A 252 14.05 5.15 5.13
C GLY A 252 14.21 3.64 4.91
N VAL A 253 13.17 2.96 4.51
CA VAL A 253 13.19 1.53 4.19
C VAL A 253 13.88 1.32 2.85
N MET A 254 14.95 0.53 2.82
CA MET A 254 15.70 0.20 1.60
C MET A 254 15.15 -1.06 0.93
N LEU A 255 14.68 -0.92 -0.30
CA LEU A 255 14.19 -2.04 -1.10
C LEU A 255 15.06 -2.24 -2.35
N SER A 256 15.36 -3.50 -2.67
CA SER A 256 16.05 -3.87 -3.89
C SER A 256 15.07 -4.20 -5.02
N HIS A 257 15.57 -4.25 -6.25
CA HIS A 257 14.79 -4.79 -7.39
C HIS A 257 14.25 -6.18 -7.07
N ARG A 258 15.09 -7.05 -6.52
CA ARG A 258 14.72 -8.43 -6.17
C ARG A 258 13.57 -8.47 -5.15
N ASN A 259 13.58 -7.61 -4.13
CA ASN A 259 12.50 -7.56 -3.14
C ASN A 259 11.16 -7.32 -3.83
N LEU A 260 11.06 -6.26 -4.65
CA LEU A 260 9.85 -5.87 -5.36
C LEU A 260 9.41 -6.91 -6.39
N CYS A 261 10.36 -7.41 -7.20
CA CYS A 261 10.05 -8.38 -8.25
C CYS A 261 9.63 -9.75 -7.69
N THR A 262 10.18 -10.17 -6.56
CA THR A 262 9.76 -11.42 -5.91
C THR A 262 8.37 -11.26 -5.28
N ASP A 263 8.07 -10.10 -4.69
CA ASP A 263 6.78 -9.82 -4.08
C ASP A 263 5.64 -9.93 -5.12
N ILE A 264 5.75 -9.24 -6.27
CA ILE A 264 4.75 -9.32 -7.34
C ILE A 264 4.67 -10.72 -7.97
N LEU A 265 5.78 -11.45 -8.09
CA LEU A 265 5.78 -12.82 -8.59
C LEU A 265 4.98 -13.76 -7.70
N ILE A 266 5.07 -13.60 -6.38
CA ILE A 266 4.35 -14.46 -5.44
C ILE A 266 2.89 -14.04 -5.33
N ALA A 267 2.61 -12.73 -5.23
CA ALA A 267 1.26 -12.17 -5.08
C ALA A 267 0.29 -12.67 -6.16
N GLN A 268 0.73 -12.66 -7.41
CA GLN A 268 -0.06 -13.13 -8.55
C GLN A 268 -0.50 -14.60 -8.43
N THR A 269 0.18 -15.42 -7.62
CA THR A 269 -0.23 -16.82 -7.42
C THR A 269 -1.48 -16.95 -6.56
N TYR A 270 -1.87 -15.90 -5.84
CA TYR A 270 -3.05 -15.83 -4.98
C TYR A 270 -4.27 -15.20 -5.66
N LEU A 271 -4.07 -14.57 -6.82
CA LEU A 271 -5.07 -13.78 -7.53
C LEU A 271 -5.18 -14.20 -8.99
N GLU A 272 -6.40 -14.29 -9.52
CA GLU A 272 -6.63 -14.40 -10.94
C GLU A 272 -6.68 -13.00 -11.58
N VAL A 273 -5.56 -12.56 -12.16
CA VAL A 273 -5.45 -11.30 -12.89
C VAL A 273 -5.21 -11.59 -14.37
N CYS A 274 -6.02 -10.97 -15.21
CA CYS A 274 -5.95 -11.10 -16.66
C CYS A 274 -5.39 -9.84 -17.32
N PRO A 275 -4.82 -9.95 -18.52
CA PRO A 275 -4.42 -8.75 -19.25
C PRO A 275 -5.58 -7.77 -19.56
N GLU A 276 -6.83 -8.22 -19.55
CA GLU A 276 -8.02 -7.40 -19.77
C GLU A 276 -8.45 -6.60 -18.52
N ASP A 277 -7.83 -6.88 -17.37
CA ASP A 277 -8.17 -6.22 -16.12
C ASP A 277 -7.71 -4.77 -16.07
N ILE A 278 -8.44 -3.97 -15.29
CA ILE A 278 -8.16 -2.57 -15.03
C ILE A 278 -8.10 -2.36 -13.52
N PHE A 279 -6.91 -2.05 -13.02
CA PHE A 279 -6.70 -1.65 -11.64
C PHE A 279 -7.06 -0.18 -11.46
N PHE A 280 -7.81 0.14 -10.41
CA PHE A 280 -8.18 1.51 -10.10
C PHE A 280 -7.29 2.11 -9.03
N SER A 281 -6.42 3.03 -9.41
CA SER A 281 -5.41 3.66 -8.55
C SER A 281 -6.02 4.78 -7.71
N VAL A 282 -6.19 4.55 -6.41
CA VAL A 282 -6.85 5.48 -5.48
C VAL A 282 -6.03 5.78 -4.24
N LEU A 283 -5.15 4.87 -3.83
CA LEU A 283 -4.26 5.07 -2.69
C LEU A 283 -3.05 5.92 -3.09
N PRO A 284 -2.36 6.58 -2.12
CA PRO A 284 -1.18 7.37 -2.47
C PRO A 284 -0.08 6.51 -3.10
N ILE A 285 0.32 6.83 -4.33
CA ILE A 285 1.26 6.04 -5.14
C ILE A 285 2.67 5.97 -4.55
N HIS A 286 3.04 6.89 -3.67
CA HIS A 286 4.32 6.85 -2.96
C HIS A 286 4.39 5.75 -1.89
N HIS A 287 3.26 5.15 -1.49
CA HIS A 287 3.25 3.99 -0.59
C HIS A 287 3.44 2.67 -1.36
N THR A 288 4.19 1.73 -0.76
CA THR A 288 4.42 0.40 -1.35
C THR A 288 3.14 -0.32 -1.72
N TYR A 289 2.07 -0.19 -0.94
CA TYR A 289 0.81 -0.85 -1.22
C TYR A 289 0.24 -0.44 -2.59
N GLU A 290 0.24 0.85 -2.93
CA GLU A 290 -0.22 1.31 -4.25
C GLU A 290 0.84 1.07 -5.32
N CYS A 291 2.09 1.42 -5.04
CA CYS A 291 3.19 1.30 -6.01
C CYS A 291 3.41 -0.16 -6.43
N THR A 292 3.56 -1.08 -5.47
CA THR A 292 3.84 -2.49 -5.78
C THR A 292 2.58 -3.23 -6.21
N CYS A 293 1.50 -3.17 -5.41
CA CYS A 293 0.35 -4.03 -5.62
C CYS A 293 -0.63 -3.54 -6.70
N THR A 294 -0.55 -2.26 -7.11
CA THR A 294 -1.38 -1.72 -8.20
C THR A 294 -0.54 -1.48 -9.45
N MET A 295 0.56 -0.70 -9.33
CA MET A 295 1.34 -0.26 -10.51
C MET A 295 2.27 -1.37 -11.02
N LEU A 296 3.13 -1.95 -10.15
CA LEU A 296 4.09 -2.97 -10.58
C LEU A 296 3.38 -4.29 -10.90
N GLU A 297 2.43 -4.72 -10.08
CA GLU A 297 1.64 -5.94 -10.29
C GLU A 297 0.82 -5.85 -11.59
N GLY A 298 0.11 -4.73 -11.81
CA GLY A 298 -0.64 -4.50 -13.05
C GLY A 298 0.25 -4.60 -14.29
N MET A 299 1.43 -3.97 -14.28
CA MET A 299 2.40 -4.07 -15.38
C MET A 299 2.92 -5.50 -15.56
N PHE A 300 3.20 -6.20 -14.47
CA PHE A 300 3.69 -7.58 -14.50
C PHE A 300 2.70 -8.54 -15.16
N MET A 301 1.40 -8.33 -14.93
CA MET A 301 0.31 -9.17 -15.43
C MET A 301 -0.21 -8.76 -16.83
N GLY A 302 0.22 -7.62 -17.36
CA GLY A 302 -0.29 -7.08 -18.62
C GLY A 302 -1.63 -6.35 -18.47
N ALA A 303 -2.08 -6.09 -17.24
CA ALA A 303 -3.29 -5.34 -16.95
C ALA A 303 -3.07 -3.83 -17.15
N SER A 304 -4.17 -3.07 -17.16
CA SER A 304 -4.15 -1.62 -17.19
C SER A 304 -4.30 -1.03 -15.79
N MET A 305 -3.90 0.23 -15.60
CA MET A 305 -4.14 1.00 -14.39
C MET A 305 -4.78 2.34 -14.73
N ALA A 306 -5.86 2.71 -14.03
CA ALA A 306 -6.55 3.98 -14.21
C ALA A 306 -6.34 4.88 -12.99
N PHE A 307 -5.80 6.08 -13.20
CA PHE A 307 -5.54 7.04 -12.14
C PHE A 307 -6.82 7.77 -11.73
N CYS A 308 -7.16 7.72 -10.44
CA CYS A 308 -8.26 8.47 -9.85
C CYS A 308 -7.84 9.91 -9.56
N ARG A 309 -8.67 10.88 -9.93
CA ARG A 309 -8.44 12.32 -9.68
C ARG A 309 -8.51 12.71 -8.19
N GLY A 310 -8.82 11.77 -7.32
CA GLY A 310 -8.91 11.94 -5.87
C GLY A 310 -10.22 11.45 -5.28
N LEU A 311 -10.27 11.31 -3.96
CA LEU A 311 -11.33 10.61 -3.22
C LEU A 311 -12.77 11.07 -3.55
N LYS A 312 -12.96 12.37 -3.83
CA LYS A 312 -14.28 12.93 -4.20
C LYS A 312 -14.75 12.54 -5.61
N TYR A 313 -13.86 12.01 -6.44
CA TYR A 313 -14.16 11.61 -7.81
C TYR A 313 -14.28 10.09 -7.98
N ILE A 314 -14.00 9.29 -6.94
CA ILE A 314 -13.93 7.82 -7.03
C ILE A 314 -15.09 7.24 -7.84
N THR A 315 -16.33 7.48 -7.43
CA THR A 315 -17.51 6.91 -8.08
C THR A 315 -17.64 7.34 -9.54
N LYS A 316 -17.38 8.63 -9.83
CA LYS A 316 -17.47 9.18 -11.19
C LYS A 316 -16.40 8.60 -12.10
N ASP A 317 -15.17 8.49 -11.60
CA ASP A 317 -14.04 7.97 -12.37
C ASP A 317 -14.16 6.46 -12.58
N MET A 318 -14.62 5.70 -11.57
CA MET A 318 -14.95 4.29 -11.74
C MET A 318 -16.05 4.04 -12.79
N GLN A 319 -17.09 4.90 -12.83
CA GLN A 319 -18.13 4.82 -13.86
C GLN A 319 -17.62 5.13 -15.26
N ALA A 320 -16.55 5.91 -15.39
CA ALA A 320 -15.98 6.26 -16.68
C ALA A 320 -15.01 5.20 -17.22
N VAL A 321 -14.23 4.55 -16.34
CA VAL A 321 -13.18 3.59 -16.77
C VAL A 321 -13.59 2.13 -16.58
N HIS A 322 -14.66 1.85 -15.85
CA HIS A 322 -15.18 0.49 -15.58
C HIS A 322 -14.12 -0.48 -15.04
N PRO A 323 -13.46 -0.17 -13.90
CA PRO A 323 -12.38 -1.00 -13.40
C PRO A 323 -12.84 -2.37 -12.93
N THR A 324 -11.93 -3.35 -12.94
CA THR A 324 -12.18 -4.72 -12.46
C THR A 324 -11.59 -4.95 -11.06
N PHE A 325 -10.50 -4.26 -10.73
CA PHE A 325 -9.83 -4.36 -9.43
C PHE A 325 -9.81 -3.03 -8.69
N LEU A 326 -10.12 -3.08 -7.39
CA LEU A 326 -9.91 -1.96 -6.48
C LEU A 326 -9.11 -2.43 -5.27
N LEU A 327 -7.93 -1.84 -5.09
CA LEU A 327 -7.12 -1.97 -3.88
C LEU A 327 -7.37 -0.73 -3.01
N ALA A 328 -7.77 -0.92 -1.76
CA ALA A 328 -8.07 0.21 -0.89
C ALA A 328 -7.85 -0.11 0.60
N VAL A 329 -7.86 0.94 1.42
CA VAL A 329 -7.88 0.80 2.88
C VAL A 329 -9.32 0.53 3.36
N PRO A 330 -9.49 -0.10 4.54
CA PRO A 330 -10.80 -0.45 5.10
C PRO A 330 -11.83 0.68 5.05
N LEU A 331 -11.42 1.89 5.39
CA LEU A 331 -12.27 3.08 5.43
C LEU A 331 -13.05 3.33 4.11
N ILE A 332 -12.44 3.03 2.96
CA ILE A 332 -13.09 3.21 1.65
C ILE A 332 -14.22 2.18 1.49
N TYR A 333 -13.97 0.91 1.84
CA TYR A 333 -14.98 -0.15 1.76
C TYR A 333 -16.12 0.05 2.77
N GLU A 334 -15.80 0.53 3.96
CA GLU A 334 -16.78 0.89 4.99
C GLU A 334 -17.67 2.06 4.53
N LYS A 335 -17.09 3.07 3.89
CA LYS A 335 -17.87 4.16 3.28
C LYS A 335 -18.78 3.66 2.17
N PHE A 336 -18.31 2.76 1.31
CA PHE A 336 -19.15 2.15 0.28
C PHE A 336 -20.29 1.35 0.91
N TYR A 337 -19.97 0.48 1.85
CA TYR A 337 -20.97 -0.31 2.59
C TYR A 337 -22.03 0.59 3.24
N ASN A 338 -21.61 1.60 4.02
CA ASN A 338 -22.52 2.50 4.71
C ASN A 338 -23.40 3.30 3.72
N THR A 339 -22.83 3.78 2.62
CA THR A 339 -23.56 4.50 1.57
C THR A 339 -24.63 3.62 0.92
N ILE A 340 -24.27 2.37 0.61
CA ILE A 340 -25.21 1.39 0.05
C ILE A 340 -26.32 1.10 1.04
N GLN A 341 -26.02 0.82 2.31
CA GLN A 341 -27.01 0.52 3.35
C GLN A 341 -27.96 1.72 3.60
N LYS A 342 -27.43 2.94 3.67
CA LYS A 342 -28.25 4.17 3.78
C LYS A 342 -29.20 4.33 2.58
N THR A 343 -28.71 4.07 1.37
CA THR A 343 -29.51 4.15 0.15
C THR A 343 -30.64 3.10 0.14
N LEU A 344 -30.32 1.86 0.50
CA LEU A 344 -31.30 0.78 0.60
C LEU A 344 -32.38 1.07 1.66
N LYS A 345 -31.98 1.61 2.82
CA LYS A 345 -32.89 2.01 3.90
C LYS A 345 -33.83 3.12 3.46
N LYS A 346 -33.30 4.17 2.78
CA LYS A 346 -34.13 5.25 2.21
C LYS A 346 -35.15 4.76 1.18
N GLN A 347 -34.81 3.68 0.45
CA GLN A 347 -35.69 3.05 -0.52
C GLN A 347 -36.66 1.99 0.11
N GLY A 348 -36.55 1.71 1.40
CA GLY A 348 -37.30 0.67 2.10
C GLY A 348 -36.94 -0.76 1.64
N GLN A 349 -35.78 -0.95 1.02
CA GLN A 349 -35.35 -2.22 0.41
C GLN A 349 -34.31 -2.97 1.26
N ASP A 350 -33.83 -2.36 2.34
CA ASP A 350 -32.75 -2.88 3.18
C ASP A 350 -33.01 -4.30 3.70
N LYS A 351 -34.19 -4.56 4.26
CA LYS A 351 -34.55 -5.88 4.78
C LYS A 351 -34.62 -6.95 3.68
N LEU A 352 -35.24 -6.60 2.54
CA LEU A 352 -35.35 -7.51 1.41
C LEU A 352 -33.97 -7.86 0.84
N VAL A 353 -33.15 -6.85 0.58
CA VAL A 353 -31.82 -7.04 0.00
C VAL A 353 -30.92 -7.83 0.95
N ASN A 354 -30.88 -7.50 2.24
CA ASN A 354 -30.09 -8.25 3.22
C ASN A 354 -30.55 -9.70 3.37
N THR A 355 -31.87 -9.97 3.27
CA THR A 355 -32.40 -11.34 3.25
C THR A 355 -31.97 -12.10 1.99
N LEU A 356 -32.03 -11.47 0.82
CA LEU A 356 -31.58 -12.08 -0.43
C LEU A 356 -30.07 -12.37 -0.39
N PHE A 357 -29.26 -11.49 0.16
CA PHE A 357 -27.82 -11.72 0.33
C PHE A 357 -27.53 -12.86 1.33
N ALA A 358 -28.28 -12.95 2.42
CA ALA A 358 -28.17 -14.07 3.35
C ALA A 358 -28.51 -15.42 2.68
N ILE A 359 -29.57 -15.46 1.86
CA ILE A 359 -29.93 -16.64 1.06
C ILE A 359 -28.83 -16.94 0.04
N ASN A 360 -28.30 -15.92 -0.63
CA ASN A 360 -27.25 -16.07 -1.62
C ASN A 360 -25.97 -16.69 -1.06
N ASN A 361 -25.61 -16.39 0.19
CA ASN A 361 -24.48 -17.02 0.88
C ASN A 361 -24.59 -18.55 1.02
N VAL A 362 -25.81 -19.06 0.97
CA VAL A 362 -26.08 -20.50 1.00
C VAL A 362 -26.19 -21.07 -0.42
N THR A 363 -26.98 -20.40 -1.28
CA THR A 363 -27.29 -20.91 -2.63
C THR A 363 -26.13 -20.78 -3.60
N SER A 364 -25.24 -19.81 -3.43
CA SER A 364 -24.03 -19.67 -4.24
C SER A 364 -23.07 -20.87 -4.12
N LYS A 365 -23.08 -21.55 -2.96
CA LYS A 365 -22.29 -22.79 -2.75
C LYS A 365 -22.72 -23.95 -3.66
N ILE A 366 -23.95 -23.91 -4.19
CA ILE A 366 -24.50 -24.89 -5.14
C ILE A 366 -24.68 -24.28 -6.55
N GLY A 367 -23.99 -23.17 -6.83
CA GLY A 367 -23.99 -22.53 -8.15
C GLY A 367 -25.20 -21.63 -8.47
N ILE A 368 -26.12 -21.40 -7.50
CA ILE A 368 -27.31 -20.54 -7.71
C ILE A 368 -27.07 -19.17 -7.08
N ASN A 369 -27.00 -18.12 -7.89
CA ASN A 369 -26.82 -16.74 -7.43
C ASN A 369 -28.12 -15.94 -7.52
N VAL A 370 -28.93 -15.94 -6.46
CA VAL A 370 -30.23 -15.25 -6.39
C VAL A 370 -30.07 -13.72 -6.22
N ALA A 371 -28.91 -13.27 -5.75
CA ALA A 371 -28.63 -11.85 -5.51
C ALA A 371 -28.09 -11.11 -6.75
N LYS A 372 -27.71 -11.83 -7.81
CA LYS A 372 -27.04 -11.27 -9.00
C LYS A 372 -27.72 -10.03 -9.60
N PRO A 373 -29.09 -9.95 -9.77
CA PRO A 373 -29.69 -8.76 -10.35
C PRO A 373 -29.55 -7.51 -9.47
N ILE A 374 -29.64 -7.68 -8.14
CA ILE A 374 -29.51 -6.58 -7.19
C ILE A 374 -28.04 -6.18 -7.05
N ALA A 375 -27.13 -7.13 -6.95
CA ALA A 375 -25.71 -6.91 -6.96
C ALA A 375 -25.28 -6.12 -8.19
N LYS A 376 -25.74 -6.51 -9.40
CA LYS A 376 -25.47 -5.78 -10.64
C LYS A 376 -25.94 -4.32 -10.58
N LYS A 377 -27.12 -4.05 -10.01
CA LYS A 377 -27.64 -2.68 -9.87
C LYS A 377 -26.80 -1.85 -8.90
N ILE A 378 -26.36 -2.43 -7.80
CA ILE A 378 -25.48 -1.78 -6.82
C ILE A 378 -24.12 -1.51 -7.46
N MET A 379 -23.55 -2.50 -8.12
CA MET A 379 -22.21 -2.42 -8.73
C MET A 379 -22.14 -1.46 -9.92
N ALA A 380 -23.26 -1.17 -10.58
CA ALA A 380 -23.33 -0.15 -11.63
C ALA A 380 -22.86 1.24 -11.13
N GLN A 381 -22.96 1.52 -9.82
CA GLN A 381 -22.45 2.74 -9.21
C GLN A 381 -20.90 2.77 -9.17
N PHE A 382 -20.26 1.62 -9.27
CA PHE A 382 -18.81 1.44 -9.26
C PHE A 382 -18.28 1.03 -10.65
N GLY A 383 -18.97 1.42 -11.72
CA GLY A 383 -18.59 1.08 -13.10
C GLY A 383 -19.17 -0.26 -13.60
N GLY A 384 -19.68 -1.11 -12.73
CA GLY A 384 -20.38 -2.36 -13.08
C GLY A 384 -19.50 -3.57 -13.36
N ASN A 385 -18.17 -3.39 -13.46
CA ASN A 385 -17.23 -4.43 -13.88
C ASN A 385 -16.29 -4.90 -12.75
N ILE A 386 -16.52 -4.47 -11.50
CA ILE A 386 -15.65 -4.90 -10.39
C ILE A 386 -15.76 -6.41 -10.20
N ASP A 387 -14.64 -7.08 -10.37
CA ASP A 387 -14.46 -8.50 -10.13
C ASP A 387 -13.85 -8.78 -8.75
N MET A 388 -13.06 -7.83 -8.20
CA MET A 388 -12.37 -8.04 -6.94
C MET A 388 -12.12 -6.75 -6.14
N PHE A 389 -12.31 -6.85 -4.83
CA PHE A 389 -11.86 -5.88 -3.83
C PHE A 389 -10.72 -6.47 -3.00
N ILE A 390 -9.65 -5.70 -2.79
CA ILE A 390 -8.52 -6.10 -1.95
C ILE A 390 -8.28 -5.02 -0.90
N ALA A 391 -8.41 -5.40 0.37
CA ALA A 391 -8.22 -4.51 1.51
C ALA A 391 -6.87 -4.77 2.17
N GLY A 392 -6.12 -3.71 2.40
CA GLY A 392 -4.82 -3.77 3.07
C GLY A 392 -4.60 -2.57 3.99
N GLY A 393 -3.47 -2.60 4.69
CA GLY A 393 -3.04 -1.51 5.56
C GLY A 393 -3.68 -1.48 6.96
N ALA A 394 -4.88 -2.04 7.14
CA ALA A 394 -5.54 -2.24 8.43
C ALA A 394 -6.57 -3.37 8.31
N ARG A 395 -7.07 -3.83 9.46
CA ARG A 395 -8.11 -4.86 9.50
C ARG A 395 -9.46 -4.29 9.04
N VAL A 396 -10.19 -5.06 8.25
CA VAL A 396 -11.55 -4.73 7.79
C VAL A 396 -12.59 -5.38 8.70
N ASP A 397 -13.71 -4.71 8.97
CA ASP A 397 -14.85 -5.36 9.64
C ASP A 397 -15.31 -6.58 8.82
N PRO A 398 -15.33 -7.79 9.40
CA PRO A 398 -15.78 -9.00 8.72
C PRO A 398 -17.18 -8.89 8.09
N LYS A 399 -18.05 -8.01 8.62
CA LYS A 399 -19.37 -7.74 8.05
C LYS A 399 -19.29 -7.06 6.68
N VAL A 400 -18.34 -6.15 6.52
CA VAL A 400 -18.10 -5.45 5.23
C VAL A 400 -17.61 -6.44 4.18
N LEU A 401 -16.63 -7.28 4.55
CA LEU A 401 -16.15 -8.35 3.68
C LEU A 401 -17.28 -9.31 3.29
N ALA A 402 -18.06 -9.77 4.28
CA ALA A 402 -19.18 -10.68 4.04
C ALA A 402 -20.25 -10.06 3.16
N PHE A 403 -20.52 -8.77 3.30
CA PHE A 403 -21.48 -8.04 2.48
C PHE A 403 -21.09 -8.05 0.99
N PHE A 404 -19.86 -7.65 0.64
CA PHE A 404 -19.41 -7.66 -0.74
C PHE A 404 -19.35 -9.08 -1.31
N ARG A 405 -18.89 -10.05 -0.53
CA ARG A 405 -18.93 -11.46 -0.92
C ARG A 405 -20.33 -11.96 -1.16
N SER A 406 -21.33 -11.50 -0.40
CA SER A 406 -22.74 -11.88 -0.62
C SER A 406 -23.29 -11.39 -1.95
N MET A 407 -22.67 -10.38 -2.54
CA MET A 407 -22.95 -9.90 -3.91
C MET A 407 -22.26 -10.72 -5.00
N GLY A 408 -21.42 -11.67 -4.62
CA GLY A 408 -20.65 -12.49 -5.54
C GLY A 408 -19.29 -11.88 -5.92
N ILE A 409 -18.82 -10.87 -5.17
CA ILE A 409 -17.53 -10.22 -5.40
C ILE A 409 -16.55 -10.65 -4.31
N PRO A 410 -15.43 -11.30 -4.66
CA PRO A 410 -14.34 -11.52 -3.74
C PRO A 410 -13.92 -10.21 -3.08
N CYS A 411 -13.91 -10.20 -1.75
CA CYS A 411 -13.35 -9.08 -1.00
C CYS A 411 -12.29 -9.67 -0.07
N LEU A 412 -11.03 -9.45 -0.43
CA LEU A 412 -9.87 -10.07 0.18
C LEU A 412 -9.23 -9.14 1.19
N GLN A 413 -8.53 -9.72 2.16
CA GLN A 413 -7.67 -8.98 3.06
C GLN A 413 -6.24 -9.49 2.90
N GLY A 414 -5.30 -8.55 2.78
CA GLY A 414 -3.87 -8.80 2.75
C GLY A 414 -3.14 -8.13 3.91
N TYR A 415 -1.97 -8.64 4.22
CA TYR A 415 -1.10 -8.12 5.26
C TYR A 415 0.33 -7.95 4.75
N GLY A 416 0.92 -6.84 5.19
CA GLY A 416 2.29 -6.50 4.92
C GLY A 416 2.69 -5.15 5.50
N LEU A 417 3.95 -4.82 5.29
CA LEU A 417 4.60 -3.59 5.76
C LEU A 417 5.49 -3.05 4.65
N THR A 418 5.89 -1.79 4.73
CA THR A 418 6.88 -1.24 3.77
C THR A 418 8.15 -2.08 3.78
N GLU A 419 8.56 -2.57 4.96
CA GLU A 419 9.72 -3.43 5.20
C GLU A 419 9.60 -4.85 4.58
N THR A 420 8.45 -5.17 4.00
CA THR A 420 8.20 -6.47 3.32
C THR A 420 7.71 -6.33 1.87
N SER A 421 7.87 -5.18 1.22
CA SER A 421 7.80 -4.89 -0.23
C SER A 421 6.43 -4.79 -0.95
N PRO A 422 5.21 -4.80 -0.42
CA PRO A 422 4.87 -4.80 1.00
C PRO A 422 4.35 -6.13 1.53
N MET A 423 4.02 -7.13 0.70
CA MET A 423 3.14 -8.24 1.07
C MET A 423 3.87 -9.43 1.68
N VAL A 424 3.26 -10.05 2.68
CA VAL A 424 3.69 -11.33 3.25
C VAL A 424 2.54 -12.33 3.38
N ALA A 425 1.30 -11.85 3.33
CA ALA A 425 0.12 -12.70 3.35
C ALA A 425 -1.04 -12.07 2.58
N LEU A 426 -1.84 -12.90 1.92
CA LEU A 426 -3.03 -12.49 1.19
C LEU A 426 -4.06 -13.62 1.25
N ASN A 427 -5.35 -13.29 1.45
CA ASN A 427 -6.40 -14.27 1.24
C ASN A 427 -6.43 -14.67 -0.23
N PRO A 428 -6.43 -15.97 -0.56
CA PRO A 428 -6.64 -16.42 -1.93
C PRO A 428 -8.03 -16.02 -2.42
N ASP A 429 -8.18 -15.75 -3.71
CA ASP A 429 -9.46 -15.34 -4.30
C ASP A 429 -10.47 -16.48 -4.48
N GLN A 430 -10.06 -17.73 -4.26
CA GLN A 430 -10.96 -18.88 -4.25
C GLN A 430 -11.84 -18.90 -3.01
N TRP A 431 -13.15 -18.94 -3.21
CA TRP A 431 -14.17 -18.93 -2.15
C TRP A 431 -13.93 -19.93 -1.01
N LYS A 432 -13.40 -21.12 -1.33
CA LYS A 432 -13.11 -22.19 -0.38
C LYS A 432 -12.03 -21.79 0.64
N TYR A 433 -11.09 -20.92 0.22
CA TYR A 433 -9.89 -20.58 1.02
C TYR A 433 -9.96 -19.16 1.60
N MET A 434 -11.01 -18.39 1.29
CA MET A 434 -11.18 -17.06 1.88
C MET A 434 -11.58 -17.13 3.34
N ARG A 435 -10.89 -16.40 4.22
CA ARG A 435 -11.19 -16.23 5.64
C ARG A 435 -11.41 -14.76 5.97
N ASN A 436 -12.58 -14.43 6.54
CA ASN A 436 -12.95 -13.04 6.84
C ASN A 436 -12.22 -12.46 8.04
N ASP A 437 -11.76 -13.31 8.93
CA ASP A 437 -11.12 -12.99 10.21
C ASP A 437 -9.59 -13.06 10.17
N SER A 438 -9.03 -13.51 9.05
CA SER A 438 -7.58 -13.62 8.82
C SER A 438 -7.05 -12.51 7.94
N ALA A 439 -5.82 -12.08 8.23
CA ALA A 439 -5.06 -11.15 7.39
C ALA A 439 -4.55 -11.77 6.08
N GLY A 440 -4.74 -13.08 5.88
CA GLY A 440 -4.41 -13.84 4.69
C GLY A 440 -3.54 -15.06 4.95
N LYS A 441 -3.39 -15.87 3.93
CA LYS A 441 -2.48 -17.01 3.91
C LYS A 441 -1.07 -16.52 3.65
N LEU A 442 -0.11 -17.02 4.42
CA LEU A 442 1.32 -16.70 4.30
C LEU A 442 1.81 -16.98 2.88
N PHE A 443 2.56 -16.04 2.31
CA PHE A 443 3.18 -16.17 0.99
C PHE A 443 4.18 -17.32 0.94
N GLN A 444 4.27 -17.97 -0.20
CA GLN A 444 5.34 -18.95 -0.46
C GLN A 444 6.72 -18.26 -0.32
N PHE A 445 7.73 -19.02 0.07
CA PHE A 445 9.09 -18.53 0.34
C PHE A 445 9.20 -17.54 1.49
N THR A 446 8.12 -17.32 2.24
CA THR A 446 8.13 -16.56 3.48
C THR A 446 8.09 -17.52 4.65
N GLU A 447 9.10 -17.44 5.50
CA GLU A 447 9.09 -18.12 6.78
C GLU A 447 8.47 -17.19 7.83
N CYS A 448 7.65 -17.75 8.70
CA CYS A 448 7.03 -17.04 9.80
C CYS A 448 7.31 -17.74 11.12
N LYS A 449 7.71 -16.98 12.14
CA LYS A 449 7.76 -17.46 13.52
C LYS A 449 7.02 -16.50 14.45
N ILE A 450 6.45 -17.06 15.49
CA ILE A 450 5.80 -16.29 16.56
C ILE A 450 6.67 -16.43 17.80
N ILE A 451 7.17 -15.32 18.32
CA ILE A 451 8.02 -15.29 19.52
C ILE A 451 7.29 -14.66 20.71
N ASP A 452 7.76 -14.91 21.90
CA ASP A 452 7.20 -14.39 23.15
C ASP A 452 5.69 -14.63 23.28
N LYS A 453 5.26 -15.88 23.01
CA LYS A 453 3.84 -16.27 23.02
C LYS A 453 3.21 -16.13 24.39
N ASP A 454 2.03 -15.53 24.44
CA ASP A 454 1.15 -15.52 25.61
C ASP A 454 0.37 -16.85 25.79
N GLU A 455 -0.52 -16.91 26.79
CA GLU A 455 -1.35 -18.08 27.10
C GLU A 455 -2.30 -18.47 25.94
N ASP A 456 -2.68 -17.50 25.09
CA ASP A 456 -3.55 -17.69 23.93
C ASP A 456 -2.77 -18.01 22.64
N GLY A 457 -1.43 -18.10 22.73
CA GLY A 457 -0.55 -18.40 21.61
C GLY A 457 -0.21 -17.20 20.73
N ASN A 458 -0.64 -15.99 21.09
CA ASN A 458 -0.27 -14.77 20.41
C ASN A 458 1.12 -14.31 20.86
N GLY A 459 1.93 -13.85 19.92
CA GLY A 459 3.25 -13.31 20.17
C GLY A 459 3.69 -12.39 19.04
N GLU A 460 4.91 -11.86 19.11
CA GLU A 460 5.43 -11.04 18.04
C GLU A 460 5.61 -11.87 16.76
N ILE A 461 5.05 -11.37 15.66
CA ILE A 461 5.16 -12.00 14.35
C ILE A 461 6.49 -11.57 13.72
N CYS A 462 7.32 -12.55 13.32
CA CYS A 462 8.57 -12.30 12.64
C CYS A 462 8.60 -13.01 11.29
N PHE A 463 9.15 -12.34 10.27
CA PHE A 463 9.27 -12.89 8.92
C PHE A 463 10.71 -13.00 8.46
N ARG A 464 10.95 -13.97 7.58
CA ARG A 464 12.16 -14.11 6.79
C ARG A 464 11.78 -14.52 5.37
N GLY A 465 12.34 -13.87 4.37
CA GLY A 465 12.04 -14.17 2.97
C GLY A 465 12.62 -13.14 2.01
N PRO A 466 12.53 -13.40 0.69
CA PRO A 466 13.13 -12.55 -0.32
C PRO A 466 12.48 -11.16 -0.45
N MET A 467 11.26 -10.96 0.05
CA MET A 467 10.55 -9.68 0.07
C MET A 467 10.98 -8.79 1.26
N VAL A 468 11.72 -9.31 2.25
CA VAL A 468 12.16 -8.52 3.41
C VAL A 468 13.21 -7.49 2.98
N MET A 469 13.07 -6.27 3.46
CA MET A 469 13.93 -5.12 3.15
C MET A 469 15.42 -5.39 3.37
N MET A 470 16.26 -4.56 2.78
CA MET A 470 17.71 -4.57 3.01
C MET A 470 18.11 -3.99 4.38
N GLY A 471 17.24 -3.23 5.02
CA GLY A 471 17.44 -2.49 6.26
C GLY A 471 16.96 -1.05 6.15
N TYR A 472 17.29 -0.24 7.17
CA TYR A 472 16.98 1.20 7.18
C TYR A 472 18.18 2.03 6.72
N TYR A 473 17.96 2.91 5.76
CA TYR A 473 18.98 3.76 5.16
C TYR A 473 19.66 4.63 6.21
N LYS A 474 21.00 4.54 6.30
CA LYS A 474 21.84 5.24 7.29
C LYS A 474 21.37 5.10 8.75
N ASN A 475 20.67 4.03 9.08
CA ASN A 475 20.21 3.78 10.44
C ASN A 475 20.44 2.32 10.84
N GLN A 476 21.71 1.98 11.11
CA GLN A 476 22.12 0.63 11.48
C GLN A 476 21.52 0.21 12.83
N GLU A 477 21.41 1.13 13.79
CA GLU A 477 20.79 0.85 15.10
C GLU A 477 19.33 0.39 14.95
N ALA A 478 18.54 1.10 14.14
CA ALA A 478 17.17 0.70 13.87
C ALA A 478 17.09 -0.61 13.07
N THR A 479 18.05 -0.85 12.18
CA THR A 479 18.15 -2.10 11.42
C THR A 479 18.43 -3.26 12.36
N ASP A 480 19.44 -3.17 13.23
CA ASP A 480 19.80 -4.21 14.18
C ASP A 480 18.69 -4.46 15.22
N ALA A 481 17.97 -3.41 15.63
CA ALA A 481 16.83 -3.53 16.53
C ALA A 481 15.60 -4.22 15.89
N SER A 482 15.49 -4.20 14.57
CA SER A 482 14.33 -4.78 13.85
C SER A 482 14.68 -6.05 13.07
N MET A 483 15.96 -6.38 12.91
CA MET A 483 16.40 -7.55 12.15
C MET A 483 17.43 -8.36 12.96
N GLU A 484 17.10 -9.59 13.27
CA GLU A 484 17.98 -10.50 13.99
C GLU A 484 18.15 -11.82 13.23
N ASN A 485 19.39 -12.19 12.87
CA ASN A 485 19.69 -13.45 12.17
C ASN A 485 18.85 -13.68 10.90
N GLY A 486 18.60 -12.60 10.14
CA GLY A 486 17.76 -12.61 8.92
C GLY A 486 16.26 -12.62 9.18
N TRP A 487 15.81 -12.55 10.42
CA TRP A 487 14.41 -12.40 10.79
C TRP A 487 14.07 -10.93 11.00
N PHE A 488 13.02 -10.48 10.34
CA PHE A 488 12.45 -9.16 10.54
C PHE A 488 11.36 -9.22 11.62
N HIS A 489 11.52 -8.42 12.66
CA HIS A 489 10.61 -8.23 13.78
C HIS A 489 9.59 -7.15 13.42
N THR A 490 8.33 -7.55 13.20
CA THR A 490 7.31 -6.63 12.68
C THR A 490 6.79 -5.64 13.73
N GLY A 491 6.92 -5.97 15.00
CA GLY A 491 6.23 -5.30 16.09
C GLY A 491 4.71 -5.53 16.08
N ASP A 492 4.18 -6.38 15.20
CA ASP A 492 2.79 -6.83 15.23
C ASP A 492 2.67 -8.08 16.09
N ILE A 493 1.60 -8.16 16.88
CA ILE A 493 1.26 -9.30 17.72
C ILE A 493 0.15 -10.10 17.06
N GLY A 494 0.30 -11.43 17.09
CA GLY A 494 -0.69 -12.32 16.51
C GLY A 494 -0.25 -13.78 16.53
N HIS A 495 -0.89 -14.58 15.71
CA HIS A 495 -0.58 -16.02 15.59
C HIS A 495 -0.73 -16.49 14.13
N LEU A 496 -0.19 -17.68 13.88
CA LEU A 496 -0.34 -18.42 12.64
C LEU A 496 -1.11 -19.70 12.94
N ASP A 497 -2.12 -20.03 12.14
CA ASP A 497 -2.83 -21.30 12.30
C ASP A 497 -2.15 -22.46 11.54
N ALA A 498 -2.73 -23.66 11.66
CA ALA A 498 -2.19 -24.88 11.05
C ALA A 498 -2.21 -24.84 9.50
N ASP A 499 -3.06 -24.00 8.89
CA ASP A 499 -3.17 -23.83 7.45
C ASP A 499 -2.33 -22.64 6.93
N ASN A 500 -1.48 -22.06 7.78
CA ASN A 500 -0.64 -20.90 7.51
C ASN A 500 -1.42 -19.61 7.24
N TYR A 501 -2.56 -19.40 7.89
CA TYR A 501 -3.22 -18.10 7.88
C TYR A 501 -2.74 -17.24 9.06
N VAL A 502 -2.45 -15.98 8.76
CA VAL A 502 -1.97 -14.98 9.72
C VAL A 502 -3.15 -14.29 10.39
N TYR A 503 -3.13 -14.20 11.71
CA TYR A 503 -4.11 -13.47 12.51
C TYR A 503 -3.39 -12.40 13.33
N ILE A 504 -3.79 -11.14 13.18
CA ILE A 504 -3.18 -10.00 13.87
C ILE A 504 -4.13 -9.57 14.99
N THR A 505 -3.62 -9.46 16.20
CA THR A 505 -4.38 -9.02 17.38
C THR A 505 -4.08 -7.58 17.76
N GLY A 506 -2.87 -7.07 17.47
CA GLY A 506 -2.51 -5.68 17.74
C GLY A 506 -1.04 -5.38 17.49
N ARG A 507 -0.58 -4.23 17.99
CA ARG A 507 0.81 -3.76 17.93
C ARG A 507 1.49 -3.87 19.28
N LYS A 508 2.71 -4.43 19.32
CA LYS A 508 3.53 -4.63 20.53
C LYS A 508 3.64 -3.37 21.39
N LYS A 509 3.88 -2.24 20.75
CA LYS A 509 4.04 -0.94 21.42
C LYS A 509 2.74 -0.24 21.83
N ASN A 510 1.60 -0.68 21.28
CA ASN A 510 0.28 -0.15 21.66
C ASN A 510 -0.34 -0.94 22.80
N VAL A 511 0.26 -2.08 23.17
CA VAL A 511 -0.24 -2.96 24.22
C VAL A 511 -0.38 -2.20 25.53
N ILE A 512 -1.58 -2.21 26.08
CA ILE A 512 -1.88 -1.69 27.42
C ILE A 512 -1.69 -2.84 28.40
N ILE A 513 -0.76 -2.69 29.34
CA ILE A 513 -0.56 -3.67 30.40
C ILE A 513 -1.56 -3.37 31.52
N ALA A 514 -2.56 -4.25 31.66
CA ALA A 514 -3.55 -4.15 32.72
C ALA A 514 -2.93 -4.34 34.12
N ALA A 515 -3.66 -3.97 35.16
CA ALA A 515 -3.20 -4.06 36.56
C ALA A 515 -2.79 -5.49 36.97
N ASN A 516 -3.44 -6.51 36.40
CA ASN A 516 -3.14 -7.92 36.64
C ASN A 516 -2.00 -8.48 35.75
N GLY A 517 -1.30 -7.62 35.02
CA GLY A 517 -0.20 -8.00 34.12
C GLY A 517 -0.63 -8.57 32.76
N LYS A 518 -1.93 -8.67 32.48
CA LYS A 518 -2.43 -9.14 31.17
C LYS A 518 -2.36 -8.06 30.11
N ASN A 519 -2.09 -8.47 28.87
CA ASN A 519 -2.05 -7.60 27.72
C ASN A 519 -3.47 -7.26 27.23
N VAL A 520 -3.74 -5.98 27.01
CA VAL A 520 -4.93 -5.48 26.34
C VAL A 520 -4.48 -4.86 25.02
N PHE A 521 -5.02 -5.32 23.91
CA PHE A 521 -4.76 -4.80 22.59
C PHE A 521 -5.83 -3.76 22.26
N PRO A 522 -5.47 -2.46 22.17
CA PRO A 522 -6.44 -1.41 21.88
C PRO A 522 -7.23 -1.65 20.60
N GLU A 523 -6.55 -2.16 19.58
CA GLU A 523 -7.13 -2.42 18.26
C GLU A 523 -8.29 -3.42 18.31
N GLU A 524 -8.20 -4.42 19.19
CA GLU A 524 -9.28 -5.40 19.38
C GLU A 524 -10.54 -4.77 20.01
N LEU A 525 -10.35 -3.83 20.93
CA LEU A 525 -11.46 -3.09 21.55
C LEU A 525 -12.07 -2.12 20.54
N GLU A 526 -11.24 -1.38 19.83
CA GLU A 526 -11.66 -0.41 18.80
C GLU A 526 -12.49 -1.08 17.70
N GLU A 527 -12.09 -2.24 17.21
CA GLU A 527 -12.85 -3.00 16.23
C GLU A 527 -14.29 -3.28 16.71
N LYS A 528 -14.44 -3.67 17.97
CA LYS A 528 -15.76 -3.98 18.53
C LYS A 528 -16.58 -2.72 18.79
N ILE A 529 -15.92 -1.64 19.26
CA ILE A 529 -16.55 -0.35 19.52
C ILE A 529 -17.03 0.31 18.22
N ALA A 530 -16.22 0.28 17.17
CA ALA A 530 -16.57 0.83 15.87
C ALA A 530 -17.75 0.12 15.17
N ARG A 531 -18.20 -1.05 15.67
CA ARG A 531 -19.42 -1.71 15.18
C ARG A 531 -20.72 -1.03 15.59
N SER A 532 -20.68 -0.11 16.58
CA SER A 532 -21.85 0.67 16.95
C SER A 532 -22.21 1.65 15.85
N PRO A 533 -23.48 1.74 15.44
CA PRO A 533 -23.90 2.67 14.39
C PRO A 533 -23.73 4.15 14.79
N TYR A 534 -23.56 4.42 16.07
CA TYR A 534 -23.43 5.79 16.61
C TYR A 534 -21.97 6.27 16.64
N ILE A 535 -20.99 5.40 16.39
CA ILE A 535 -19.57 5.70 16.48
C ILE A 535 -18.98 5.70 15.08
N GLU A 536 -18.42 6.84 14.67
CA GLU A 536 -17.75 6.99 13.36
C GLU A 536 -16.30 6.56 13.43
N GLU A 537 -15.60 6.97 14.50
CA GLU A 537 -14.19 6.64 14.73
C GLU A 537 -13.91 6.56 16.24
N CYS A 538 -12.96 5.72 16.62
CA CYS A 538 -12.54 5.64 18.01
C CYS A 538 -11.05 5.31 18.15
N MET A 539 -10.47 5.67 19.29
CA MET A 539 -9.11 5.35 19.71
C MET A 539 -9.13 4.93 21.18
N VAL A 540 -8.69 3.71 21.46
CA VAL A 540 -8.54 3.18 22.82
C VAL A 540 -7.11 3.42 23.31
N TRP A 541 -6.97 3.92 24.52
CA TRP A 541 -5.67 4.22 25.13
C TRP A 541 -5.72 4.08 26.64
N ALA A 542 -4.57 4.11 27.30
CA ALA A 542 -4.49 4.14 28.76
C ALA A 542 -3.69 5.36 29.21
N ASP A 543 -4.02 5.88 30.39
CA ASP A 543 -3.23 6.94 31.01
C ASP A 543 -1.94 6.35 31.60
N GLU A 544 -0.85 6.45 30.83
CA GLU A 544 0.47 5.95 31.23
C GLU A 544 1.17 6.86 32.26
N THR A 545 0.67 8.09 32.45
CA THR A 545 1.23 9.05 33.42
C THR A 545 0.93 8.65 34.86
N ASN A 546 -0.08 7.82 35.09
CA ASN A 546 -0.38 7.29 36.41
C ASN A 546 0.63 6.18 36.76
N GLU A 547 1.50 6.44 37.76
CA GLU A 547 2.50 5.48 38.23
C GLU A 547 1.86 4.22 38.84
N ASP A 548 0.68 4.35 39.44
CA ASP A 548 -0.07 3.20 39.96
C ASP A 548 -0.80 2.45 38.82
N ARG A 549 -0.22 1.33 38.39
CA ARG A 549 -0.82 0.47 37.36
C ARG A 549 -2.24 -0.01 37.70
N MET A 550 -2.58 -0.08 39.00
CA MET A 550 -3.92 -0.47 39.48
C MET A 550 -4.98 0.59 39.17
N LEU A 551 -4.57 1.88 39.03
CA LEU A 551 -5.45 2.99 38.73
C LEU A 551 -5.47 3.37 37.25
N ARG A 552 -4.65 2.73 36.40
CA ARG A 552 -4.66 2.96 34.94
C ARG A 552 -6.00 2.50 34.37
N GLY A 553 -6.87 3.46 34.08
CA GLY A 553 -8.12 3.19 33.36
C GLY A 553 -7.88 3.01 31.86
N ILE A 554 -8.71 2.17 31.23
CA ILE A 554 -8.79 2.13 29.78
C ILE A 554 -9.77 3.23 29.34
N TYR A 555 -9.29 4.11 28.49
CA TYR A 555 -10.02 5.22 27.90
C TYR A 555 -10.41 4.90 26.47
N VAL A 556 -11.50 5.45 26.01
CA VAL A 556 -11.84 5.54 24.59
C VAL A 556 -12.15 7.00 24.24
N THR A 557 -11.40 7.56 23.30
CA THR A 557 -11.80 8.80 22.62
C THR A 557 -12.55 8.41 21.36
N LEU A 558 -13.74 8.97 21.16
CA LEU A 558 -14.58 8.61 20.03
C LEU A 558 -15.23 9.82 19.38
N ARG A 559 -15.45 9.72 18.08
CA ARG A 559 -16.23 10.65 17.27
C ARG A 559 -17.51 9.96 16.82
N THR A 560 -18.62 10.65 16.95
CA THR A 560 -19.94 10.07 16.67
C THR A 560 -20.38 10.28 15.23
N ASP A 561 -21.15 9.32 14.68
CA ASP A 561 -21.88 9.51 13.43
C ASP A 561 -23.09 10.44 13.70
N LYS A 562 -22.96 11.69 13.26
CA LYS A 562 -23.94 12.75 13.52
C LYS A 562 -25.34 12.45 12.99
N GLU A 563 -25.43 11.74 11.86
CA GLU A 563 -26.72 11.39 11.24
C GLU A 563 -27.43 10.32 12.07
N ASN A 564 -26.75 9.25 12.44
CA ASN A 564 -27.31 8.17 13.24
C ASN A 564 -27.63 8.61 14.67
N VAL A 565 -26.82 9.50 15.25
CA VAL A 565 -27.12 10.11 16.57
C VAL A 565 -28.36 10.98 16.49
N ARG A 566 -28.52 11.78 15.42
CA ARG A 566 -29.73 12.60 15.21
C ARG A 566 -30.96 11.75 15.01
N ASP A 567 -30.86 10.65 14.27
CA ASP A 567 -31.95 9.69 14.11
C ASP A 567 -32.39 9.06 15.44
N ALA A 568 -31.45 8.87 16.39
CA ALA A 568 -31.71 8.24 17.67
C ALA A 568 -32.23 9.23 18.75
N LEU A 569 -31.68 10.44 18.80
CA LEU A 569 -31.91 11.42 19.88
C LEU A 569 -32.81 12.60 19.48
N GLY A 570 -33.10 12.77 18.17
CA GLY A 570 -33.92 13.90 17.67
C GLY A 570 -33.30 15.25 18.07
N ASP A 571 -34.10 16.08 18.72
CA ASP A 571 -33.71 17.43 19.16
C ASP A 571 -32.57 17.42 20.22
N ASN A 572 -32.32 16.30 20.90
CA ASN A 572 -31.24 16.15 21.88
C ASN A 572 -29.90 15.71 21.24
N ALA A 573 -29.79 15.64 19.94
CA ALA A 573 -28.57 15.19 19.24
C ALA A 573 -27.38 16.15 19.39
N ASP A 574 -27.63 17.41 19.76
CA ASP A 574 -26.60 18.42 19.98
C ASP A 574 -26.29 18.60 21.50
N ASP A 575 -26.96 17.85 22.40
CA ASP A 575 -26.66 17.80 23.83
C ASP A 575 -25.59 16.75 24.12
N ASP A 576 -24.38 17.20 24.48
CA ASP A 576 -23.23 16.31 24.75
C ASP A 576 -23.55 15.28 25.84
N SER A 577 -24.41 15.63 26.83
CA SER A 577 -24.83 14.70 27.90
C SER A 577 -25.70 13.57 27.36
N ALA A 578 -26.62 13.88 26.45
CA ALA A 578 -27.49 12.89 25.81
C ALA A 578 -26.69 11.99 24.86
N VAL A 579 -25.77 12.57 24.08
CA VAL A 579 -24.86 11.83 23.21
C VAL A 579 -23.97 10.91 24.02
N LEU A 580 -23.38 11.42 25.13
CA LEU A 580 -22.54 10.60 26.02
C LEU A 580 -23.32 9.42 26.61
N ALA A 581 -24.57 9.66 27.05
CA ALA A 581 -25.42 8.58 27.57
C ALA A 581 -25.70 7.49 26.52
N LEU A 582 -25.95 7.90 25.26
CA LEU A 582 -26.20 6.99 24.16
C LEU A 582 -24.98 6.09 23.89
N VAL A 583 -23.79 6.70 23.71
CA VAL A 583 -22.57 5.93 23.42
C VAL A 583 -22.11 5.13 24.65
N SER A 584 -22.30 5.63 25.87
CA SER A 584 -22.02 4.87 27.10
C SER A 584 -22.84 3.59 27.18
N SER A 585 -24.12 3.64 26.82
CA SER A 585 -24.97 2.44 26.74
C SER A 585 -24.42 1.39 25.77
N GLU A 586 -23.84 1.81 24.64
CA GLU A 586 -23.19 0.89 23.69
C GLU A 586 -21.90 0.28 24.26
N ILE A 587 -21.06 1.11 24.88
CA ILE A 587 -19.83 0.65 25.55
C ILE A 587 -20.15 -0.30 26.71
N ASP A 588 -21.20 -0.04 27.51
CA ASP A 588 -21.61 -0.92 28.61
C ASP A 588 -22.05 -2.31 28.13
N LYS A 589 -22.71 -2.38 26.95
CA LYS A 589 -23.06 -3.68 26.35
C LYS A 589 -21.81 -4.48 25.97
N LEU A 590 -20.75 -3.81 25.54
CA LEU A 590 -19.46 -4.46 25.25
C LEU A 590 -18.71 -4.80 26.53
N ASN A 591 -18.67 -3.88 27.50
CA ASN A 591 -18.07 -4.08 28.80
C ASN A 591 -18.66 -5.30 29.55
N ALA A 592 -19.97 -5.55 29.38
CA ALA A 592 -20.61 -6.73 29.96
C ALA A 592 -20.08 -8.07 29.39
N GLN A 593 -19.47 -8.04 28.20
CA GLN A 593 -18.88 -9.22 27.55
C GLN A 593 -17.38 -9.35 27.85
N TRP A 594 -16.75 -8.32 28.40
CA TRP A 594 -15.32 -8.29 28.68
C TRP A 594 -15.00 -8.53 30.15
N PRO A 595 -13.88 -9.17 30.46
CA PRO A 595 -13.40 -9.28 31.84
C PRO A 595 -13.06 -7.89 32.38
N ASP A 596 -13.14 -7.70 33.69
CA ASP A 596 -13.00 -6.39 34.36
C ASP A 596 -11.73 -5.64 33.99
N TRP A 597 -10.62 -6.34 33.81
CA TRP A 597 -9.32 -5.75 33.45
C TRP A 597 -9.23 -5.24 32.02
N LYS A 598 -10.19 -5.59 31.15
CA LYS A 598 -10.28 -5.22 29.74
C LYS A 598 -11.37 -4.17 29.47
N ARG A 599 -12.15 -3.79 30.49
CA ARG A 599 -13.28 -2.87 30.34
C ARG A 599 -12.83 -1.42 30.12
N VAL A 600 -13.48 -0.74 29.19
CA VAL A 600 -13.38 0.70 29.00
C VAL A 600 -14.04 1.39 30.20
N LYS A 601 -13.30 2.25 30.91
CA LYS A 601 -13.77 2.96 32.09
C LYS A 601 -14.08 4.43 31.82
N HIS A 602 -13.46 5.02 30.81
CA HIS A 602 -13.58 6.44 30.53
C HIS A 602 -13.87 6.66 29.04
N ILE A 603 -14.86 7.51 28.76
CA ILE A 603 -15.27 7.87 27.41
C ILE A 603 -15.03 9.36 27.22
N VAL A 604 -14.31 9.71 26.15
CA VAL A 604 -14.03 11.07 25.73
C VAL A 604 -14.74 11.33 24.41
N LEU A 605 -15.68 12.27 24.38
CA LEU A 605 -16.35 12.68 23.14
C LEU A 605 -15.49 13.71 22.41
N ARG A 606 -15.22 13.45 21.13
CA ARG A 606 -14.50 14.35 20.25
C ARG A 606 -15.42 14.82 19.12
N LYS A 607 -15.43 16.13 18.82
CA LYS A 607 -16.22 16.73 17.74
C LYS A 607 -15.42 16.87 16.45
N GLY A 608 -14.12 17.17 16.58
CA GLY A 608 -13.18 17.33 15.49
C GLY A 608 -12.63 16.01 14.95
N GLU A 609 -11.96 16.09 13.81
CA GLU A 609 -11.30 14.93 13.22
C GLU A 609 -10.06 14.52 14.02
N PHE A 610 -9.77 13.23 14.05
CA PHE A 610 -8.48 12.75 14.57
C PHE A 610 -7.33 13.18 13.64
N ASN A 611 -6.18 13.50 14.23
CA ASN A 611 -4.94 13.63 13.51
C ASN A 611 -4.53 12.26 12.95
N LYS A 612 -4.43 12.15 11.62
CA LYS A 612 -4.16 10.88 10.93
C LYS A 612 -2.86 10.95 10.13
N THR A 613 -2.34 9.77 9.81
CA THR A 613 -1.31 9.60 8.79
C THR A 613 -1.93 9.72 7.39
N THR A 614 -1.10 9.86 6.35
CA THR A 614 -1.54 9.81 4.94
C THR A 614 -2.21 8.49 4.57
N GLY A 615 -1.86 7.39 5.23
CA GLY A 615 -2.57 6.11 5.16
C GLY A 615 -3.87 6.06 5.98
N MET A 616 -4.42 7.21 6.41
CA MET A 616 -5.69 7.36 7.14
C MET A 616 -5.72 6.69 8.53
N LYS A 617 -4.57 6.35 9.12
CA LYS A 617 -4.48 5.77 10.47
C LYS A 617 -4.40 6.88 11.52
N ILE A 618 -5.11 6.73 12.65
CA ILE A 618 -5.05 7.67 13.77
C ILE A 618 -3.64 7.68 14.37
N ARG A 619 -3.06 8.86 14.53
CA ARG A 619 -1.75 9.05 15.18
C ARG A 619 -1.92 8.95 16.69
N ARG A 620 -1.74 7.75 17.26
CA ARG A 620 -2.00 7.45 18.69
C ARG A 620 -1.16 8.27 19.66
N PHE A 621 0.01 8.74 19.24
CA PHE A 621 0.96 9.48 20.09
C PHE A 621 0.69 10.99 20.12
N VAL A 622 -0.27 11.48 19.34
CA VAL A 622 -0.68 12.88 19.33
C VAL A 622 -1.64 13.09 20.51
N GLU A 623 -1.22 13.90 21.49
CA GLU A 623 -2.00 14.12 22.72
C GLU A 623 -3.39 14.71 22.43
N GLU A 624 -3.50 15.58 21.40
CA GLU A 624 -4.79 16.13 20.99
C GLU A 624 -5.80 15.04 20.57
N ASN A 625 -5.32 13.88 20.12
CA ASN A 625 -6.20 12.76 19.79
C ASN A 625 -6.81 12.06 21.02
N LYS A 626 -6.27 12.32 22.22
CA LYS A 626 -6.76 11.78 23.49
C LYS A 626 -7.78 12.70 24.17
N LEU A 627 -7.85 13.96 23.76
CA LEU A 627 -8.64 15.00 24.41
C LEU A 627 -10.00 15.19 23.72
N ALA A 628 -10.98 15.70 24.50
CA ALA A 628 -12.13 16.40 23.95
C ALA A 628 -11.67 17.72 23.31
N ASP A 629 -12.35 18.15 22.26
CA ASP A 629 -12.03 19.45 21.60
C ASP A 629 -12.32 20.62 22.52
#